data_e5ddf434dcd8801e59685a33eafa380f
#
_entry.id   e5ddf434dcd8801e59685a33eafa380f
#
_cell.length_a   1.000
_cell.length_b   1.000
_cell.length_c   1.000
_cell.angle_alpha   90.00
_cell.angle_beta   90.00
_cell.angle_gamma   90.00
#
_symmetry.space_group_name_H-M   'P 1'
#
loop_
_entity.id
_entity.type
_entity.pdbx_description
1 polymer ?
#
loop_
_entity_poly.entity_id
_entity_poly.type
_entity_poly.pdbx_seq_one_letter_code
_entity_poly.pdbx_strand_id
1 'polypeptide(L)'
;SLYDLHLELKCIPFVESVLEVPFTEDHLADEKVDYTLPEPVGNEAFLKAVRESLAEDQVSQEAPARLSHSHGQLSVDEIYRLTTGGKLRRVVDVVVYPNNEKDVRRIVELASASDVCLIPFGGGTNVSGALACPTDEMRMIVSVDMRRMNRILWVDEANQLACIEAGISGKQMELDLGERGYTTGHDPDSIEFSTLGGWISTNASGMKKNRYGNIEDIVLEATLVTPGGDVETKSVTPRNSTGVQPGSLLFGSEGNYGIITKAVMKIHPLPEVREYGALVFPDFERGVDFLKALRRSGTLPASIRLVNNLEFRMGQALKPAAQGGEKVKSKIQHFALFTVKKFDVDRMVASTI
;
A
#
# COMPACT_ATOMS: atom_id res chain seq x y z
N SER A 1 -12.99 4.71 14.11
CA SER A 1 -11.63 5.13 13.73
C SER A 1 -10.79 3.90 13.47
N LEU A 2 -10.06 3.86 12.35
CA LEU A 2 -9.19 2.76 11.94
C LEU A 2 -7.91 2.66 12.81
N TYR A 3 -7.66 3.64 13.64
CA TYR A 3 -6.52 3.71 14.54
C TYR A 3 -7.00 3.74 15.99
N ASP A 4 -6.49 2.83 16.80
CA ASP A 4 -6.72 2.85 18.24
C ASP A 4 -5.79 3.89 18.87
N LEU A 5 -6.30 5.11 19.06
CA LEU A 5 -5.58 6.23 19.66
C LEU A 5 -4.89 5.85 21.00
N HIS A 6 -5.48 4.91 21.74
CA HIS A 6 -4.89 4.43 22.99
C HIS A 6 -3.56 3.65 22.81
N LEU A 7 -3.33 3.03 21.65
CA LEU A 7 -2.06 2.40 21.32
C LEU A 7 -1.00 3.44 20.95
N GLU A 8 -1.39 4.49 20.25
CA GLU A 8 -0.49 5.57 19.82
C GLU A 8 0.02 6.39 21.00
N LEU A 9 -0.80 6.66 22.01
CA LEU A 9 -0.42 7.41 23.21
C LEU A 9 0.66 6.71 24.07
N LYS A 10 0.78 5.38 24.00
CA LYS A 10 1.78 4.62 24.75
C LYS A 10 3.21 4.81 24.24
N CYS A 11 3.39 5.19 23.00
CA CYS A 11 4.72 5.45 22.45
C CYS A 11 5.25 6.87 22.78
N ILE A 12 4.40 7.78 23.28
CA ILE A 12 4.77 9.17 23.58
C ILE A 12 6.04 9.27 24.43
N PRO A 13 6.18 8.57 25.57
CA PRO A 13 7.39 8.68 26.38
C PRO A 13 8.66 8.27 25.63
N PHE A 14 8.54 7.29 24.70
CA PHE A 14 9.65 6.92 23.84
C PHE A 14 9.97 8.01 22.83
N VAL A 15 8.95 8.57 22.18
CA VAL A 15 9.12 9.66 21.21
C VAL A 15 9.73 10.89 21.87
N GLU A 16 9.25 11.30 23.05
CA GLU A 16 9.83 12.37 23.86
C GLU A 16 11.30 12.13 24.15
N SER A 17 11.67 10.90 24.51
CA SER A 17 13.06 10.54 24.81
C SER A 17 13.98 10.58 23.58
N VAL A 18 13.44 10.39 22.40
CA VAL A 18 14.19 10.39 21.13
C VAL A 18 14.32 11.79 20.55
N LEU A 19 13.22 12.56 20.59
CA LEU A 19 13.18 13.92 20.05
C LEU A 19 13.68 14.97 21.03
N GLU A 20 13.84 14.62 22.32
CA GLU A 20 14.17 15.55 23.41
C GLU A 20 13.17 16.72 23.53
N VAL A 21 11.91 16.47 23.15
CA VAL A 21 10.81 17.43 23.19
C VAL A 21 9.68 16.86 24.04
N PRO A 22 9.27 17.53 25.14
CA PRO A 22 8.12 17.09 25.92
C PRO A 22 6.81 17.36 25.16
N PHE A 23 5.91 16.38 25.17
CA PHE A 23 4.54 16.56 24.68
C PHE A 23 3.65 17.02 25.84
N THR A 24 2.90 18.09 25.63
CA THR A 24 1.93 18.62 26.58
C THR A 24 0.52 18.39 26.08
N GLU A 25 -0.48 18.56 26.96
CA GLU A 25 -1.90 18.47 26.58
C GLU A 25 -2.29 19.43 25.45
N ASP A 26 -1.62 20.59 25.37
CA ASP A 26 -1.83 21.58 24.31
C ASP A 26 -1.47 21.04 22.91
N HIS A 27 -0.57 20.04 22.83
CA HIS A 27 -0.22 19.37 21.56
C HIS A 27 -1.25 18.32 21.16
N LEU A 28 -2.19 17.97 22.05
CA LEU A 28 -3.24 16.98 21.82
C LEU A 28 -4.60 17.67 21.62
N ALA A 29 -4.62 18.99 21.39
CA ALA A 29 -5.83 19.77 21.29
C ALA A 29 -6.75 19.26 20.17
N ASP A 30 -7.98 18.93 20.54
CA ASP A 30 -9.04 18.41 19.70
C ASP A 30 -9.78 19.55 18.93
N GLU A 31 -9.08 20.59 18.51
CA GLU A 31 -9.69 21.61 17.70
C GLU A 31 -10.01 21.03 16.32
N LYS A 32 -11.31 20.89 16.05
CA LYS A 32 -11.78 20.63 14.69
C LYS A 32 -11.38 21.82 13.82
N VAL A 33 -10.33 21.65 13.08
CA VAL A 33 -9.88 22.66 12.14
C VAL A 33 -10.80 22.63 10.94
N ASP A 34 -11.44 23.75 10.66
CA ASP A 34 -12.25 23.93 9.47
C ASP A 34 -11.29 24.23 8.28
N TYR A 35 -11.09 23.24 7.42
CA TYR A 35 -10.29 23.42 6.21
C TYR A 35 -11.20 23.74 5.03
N THR A 36 -10.80 24.75 4.26
CA THR A 36 -11.51 25.14 3.04
C THR A 36 -10.81 24.52 1.82
N LEU A 37 -11.53 23.70 1.07
CA LEU A 37 -11.05 23.19 -0.21
C LEU A 37 -11.17 24.26 -1.30
N PRO A 38 -10.25 24.25 -2.28
CA PRO A 38 -10.38 25.08 -3.47
C PRO A 38 -11.64 24.66 -4.25
N GLU A 39 -12.28 25.66 -4.91
CA GLU A 39 -13.39 25.38 -5.80
C GLU A 39 -12.95 24.43 -6.94
N PRO A 40 -13.83 23.50 -7.36
CA PRO A 40 -13.50 22.58 -8.42
C PRO A 40 -13.38 23.31 -9.77
N VAL A 41 -12.39 22.94 -10.55
CA VAL A 41 -12.29 23.37 -11.96
C VAL A 41 -13.36 22.62 -12.76
N GLY A 42 -14.29 23.36 -13.35
CA GLY A 42 -15.42 22.82 -14.10
C GLY A 42 -15.02 22.39 -15.52
N ASN A 43 -15.61 21.28 -15.99
CA ASN A 43 -15.67 20.89 -17.40
C ASN A 43 -17.06 20.30 -17.67
N GLU A 44 -18.00 21.16 -18.08
CA GLU A 44 -19.42 20.79 -18.23
C GLU A 44 -19.62 19.68 -19.27
N ALA A 45 -18.82 19.69 -20.34
CA ALA A 45 -18.93 18.68 -21.39
C ALA A 45 -18.58 17.29 -20.85
N PHE A 46 -17.49 17.18 -20.08
CA PHE A 46 -17.08 15.94 -19.42
C PHE A 46 -18.10 15.51 -18.37
N LEU A 47 -18.50 16.41 -17.47
CA LEU A 47 -19.45 16.11 -16.38
C LEU A 47 -20.79 15.58 -16.92
N LYS A 48 -21.32 16.20 -17.98
CA LYS A 48 -22.55 15.74 -18.63
C LYS A 48 -22.35 14.33 -19.20
N ALA A 49 -21.31 14.13 -20.00
CA ALA A 49 -21.07 12.88 -20.69
C ALA A 49 -20.78 11.72 -19.71
N VAL A 50 -20.04 11.96 -18.61
CA VAL A 50 -19.74 10.94 -17.63
C VAL A 50 -20.98 10.55 -16.83
N ARG A 51 -21.83 11.53 -16.45
CA ARG A 51 -23.12 11.25 -15.77
C ARG A 51 -24.15 10.56 -16.65
N GLU A 52 -24.11 10.76 -17.96
CA GLU A 52 -24.95 10.02 -18.92
C GLU A 52 -24.45 8.59 -19.12
N SER A 53 -23.16 8.32 -18.88
CA SER A 53 -22.51 7.03 -19.14
C SER A 53 -22.41 6.14 -17.90
N LEU A 54 -22.38 6.70 -16.70
CA LEU A 54 -22.22 6.01 -15.42
C LEU A 54 -23.46 6.22 -14.54
N ALA A 55 -23.64 5.35 -13.55
CA ALA A 55 -24.70 5.51 -12.55
C ALA A 55 -24.41 6.71 -11.63
N GLU A 56 -25.44 7.27 -11.01
CA GLU A 56 -25.35 8.46 -10.17
C GLU A 56 -24.35 8.29 -9.01
N ASP A 57 -24.32 7.12 -8.39
CA ASP A 57 -23.40 6.79 -7.29
C ASP A 57 -21.94 6.57 -7.70
N GLN A 58 -21.67 6.57 -9.02
CA GLN A 58 -20.32 6.43 -9.57
C GLN A 58 -19.62 7.78 -9.79
N VAL A 59 -20.24 8.90 -9.53
CA VAL A 59 -19.65 10.24 -9.74
C VAL A 59 -19.87 11.10 -8.50
N SER A 60 -18.80 11.59 -7.89
CA SER A 60 -18.88 12.44 -6.70
C SER A 60 -18.06 13.72 -6.85
N GLN A 61 -18.65 14.84 -6.45
CA GLN A 61 -17.99 16.14 -6.28
C GLN A 61 -17.99 16.59 -4.81
N GLU A 62 -18.36 15.70 -3.90
CA GLU A 62 -18.43 15.97 -2.48
C GLU A 62 -17.04 16.30 -1.91
N ALA A 63 -16.96 17.33 -1.07
CA ALA A 63 -15.70 17.80 -0.48
C ALA A 63 -14.91 16.70 0.24
N PRO A 64 -15.52 15.81 1.06
CA PRO A 64 -14.78 14.70 1.67
C PRO A 64 -14.20 13.71 0.66
N ALA A 65 -14.91 13.41 -0.42
CA ALA A 65 -14.42 12.53 -1.47
C ALA A 65 -13.24 13.17 -2.21
N ARG A 66 -13.36 14.42 -2.60
CA ARG A 66 -12.28 15.18 -3.25
C ARG A 66 -11.03 15.23 -2.39
N LEU A 67 -11.17 15.55 -1.10
CA LEU A 67 -10.04 15.60 -0.18
C LEU A 67 -9.34 14.25 -0.07
N SER A 68 -10.08 13.19 0.23
CA SER A 68 -9.50 11.84 0.48
C SER A 68 -8.81 11.23 -0.74
N HIS A 69 -9.09 11.72 -1.95
CA HIS A 69 -8.50 11.22 -3.19
C HIS A 69 -7.37 12.13 -3.74
N SER A 70 -6.98 13.16 -3.01
CA SER A 70 -6.03 14.17 -3.50
C SER A 70 -4.60 13.97 -3.04
N HIS A 71 -4.36 12.93 -2.25
CA HIS A 71 -3.03 12.61 -1.72
C HIS A 71 -2.90 11.10 -1.48
N GLY A 72 -1.66 10.64 -1.41
CA GLY A 72 -1.32 9.30 -0.94
C GLY A 72 -1.21 9.26 0.59
N GLN A 73 -0.21 8.54 1.09
CA GLN A 73 0.10 8.61 2.51
C GLN A 73 0.56 10.02 2.86
N LEU A 74 -0.12 10.64 3.82
CA LEU A 74 0.09 12.03 4.19
C LEU A 74 1.53 12.29 4.61
N SER A 75 2.12 13.35 4.05
CA SER A 75 3.37 13.91 4.53
C SER A 75 3.14 14.74 5.80
N VAL A 76 4.21 15.00 6.55
CA VAL A 76 4.14 15.86 7.74
C VAL A 76 3.64 17.26 7.37
N ASP A 77 4.02 17.79 6.20
CA ASP A 77 3.55 19.10 5.72
C ASP A 77 2.03 19.11 5.47
N GLU A 78 1.49 18.06 4.86
CA GLU A 78 0.04 17.94 4.62
C GLU A 78 -0.74 17.78 5.93
N ILE A 79 -0.25 16.94 6.84
CA ILE A 79 -0.85 16.80 8.18
C ILE A 79 -0.86 18.15 8.90
N TYR A 80 0.28 18.86 8.90
CA TYR A 80 0.37 20.18 9.50
C TYR A 80 -0.62 21.17 8.90
N ARG A 81 -0.74 21.24 7.58
CA ARG A 81 -1.71 22.12 6.89
C ARG A 81 -3.14 21.78 7.24
N LEU A 82 -3.48 20.50 7.27
CA LEU A 82 -4.83 20.05 7.62
C LEU A 82 -5.17 20.32 9.08
N THR A 83 -4.21 20.21 9.99
CA THR A 83 -4.43 20.41 11.43
C THR A 83 -4.35 21.88 11.88
N THR A 84 -3.70 22.74 11.11
CA THR A 84 -3.56 24.18 11.44
C THR A 84 -4.47 25.10 10.63
N GLY A 85 -5.44 24.57 9.87
CA GLY A 85 -6.35 25.36 9.03
C GLY A 85 -5.70 25.92 7.77
N GLY A 86 -4.57 25.34 7.34
CA GLY A 86 -3.89 25.73 6.11
C GLY A 86 -4.70 25.38 4.86
N LYS A 87 -4.61 26.21 3.82
CA LYS A 87 -5.26 25.94 2.53
C LYS A 87 -4.47 24.89 1.75
N LEU A 88 -5.14 23.88 1.28
CA LEU A 88 -4.61 23.00 0.25
C LEU A 88 -4.54 23.76 -1.08
N ARG A 89 -3.45 23.59 -1.80
CA ARG A 89 -3.21 24.36 -3.06
C ARG A 89 -4.07 23.85 -4.21
N ARG A 90 -4.15 22.53 -4.36
CA ARG A 90 -4.89 21.84 -5.41
C ARG A 90 -5.41 20.51 -4.89
N VAL A 91 -6.65 20.18 -5.23
CA VAL A 91 -7.29 18.89 -4.96
C VAL A 91 -7.99 18.42 -6.23
N VAL A 92 -8.36 17.15 -6.31
CA VAL A 92 -9.16 16.63 -7.41
C VAL A 92 -10.50 17.34 -7.48
N ASP A 93 -11.04 17.50 -8.68
CA ASP A 93 -12.30 18.22 -8.91
C ASP A 93 -13.48 17.28 -8.85
N VAL A 94 -13.29 16.04 -9.28
CA VAL A 94 -14.31 14.98 -9.34
C VAL A 94 -13.66 13.65 -9.00
N VAL A 95 -14.42 12.77 -8.37
CA VAL A 95 -14.06 11.37 -8.17
C VAL A 95 -15.04 10.50 -8.94
N VAL A 96 -14.53 9.55 -9.71
CA VAL A 96 -15.34 8.56 -10.44
C VAL A 96 -15.01 7.14 -9.96
N TYR A 97 -16.04 6.30 -9.84
CA TYR A 97 -15.97 4.95 -9.29
C TYR A 97 -16.39 3.92 -10.34
N PRO A 98 -15.52 3.49 -11.25
CA PRO A 98 -15.87 2.46 -12.24
C PRO A 98 -16.20 1.13 -11.56
N ASN A 99 -17.24 0.43 -12.06
CA ASN A 99 -17.64 -0.90 -11.59
C ASN A 99 -17.04 -2.04 -12.43
N ASN A 100 -16.50 -1.71 -13.60
CA ASN A 100 -15.97 -2.69 -14.55
C ASN A 100 -15.05 -2.01 -15.58
N GLU A 101 -14.37 -2.82 -16.37
CA GLU A 101 -13.41 -2.37 -17.39
C GLU A 101 -14.05 -1.50 -18.50
N LYS A 102 -15.34 -1.70 -18.81
CA LYS A 102 -16.05 -0.86 -19.80
C LYS A 102 -16.21 0.57 -19.29
N ASP A 103 -16.52 0.71 -18.01
CA ASP A 103 -16.62 2.03 -17.37
C ASP A 103 -15.27 2.74 -17.44
N VAL A 104 -14.16 2.03 -17.15
CA VAL A 104 -12.81 2.60 -17.22
C VAL A 104 -12.49 3.08 -18.64
N ARG A 105 -12.75 2.25 -19.67
CA ARG A 105 -12.57 2.66 -21.07
C ARG A 105 -13.37 3.91 -21.39
N ARG A 106 -14.63 3.92 -20.99
CA ARG A 106 -15.51 5.06 -21.24
C ARG A 106 -15.01 6.34 -20.56
N ILE A 107 -14.53 6.26 -19.31
CA ILE A 107 -13.94 7.38 -18.59
C ILE A 107 -12.71 7.90 -19.32
N VAL A 108 -11.81 7.01 -19.74
CA VAL A 108 -10.58 7.39 -20.47
C VAL A 108 -10.89 8.05 -21.82
N GLU A 109 -11.84 7.50 -22.59
CA GLU A 109 -12.30 8.08 -23.85
C GLU A 109 -12.86 9.49 -23.67
N LEU A 110 -13.76 9.66 -22.67
CA LEU A 110 -14.37 10.95 -22.38
C LEU A 110 -13.36 11.98 -21.89
N ALA A 111 -12.43 11.58 -21.03
CA ALA A 111 -11.38 12.46 -20.54
C ALA A 111 -10.45 12.91 -21.66
N SER A 112 -10.05 12.00 -22.55
CA SER A 112 -9.24 12.32 -23.74
C SER A 112 -9.95 13.29 -24.69
N ALA A 113 -11.25 13.05 -24.94
CA ALA A 113 -12.05 13.92 -25.81
C ALA A 113 -12.32 15.32 -25.23
N SER A 114 -12.29 15.45 -23.92
CA SER A 114 -12.62 16.70 -23.20
C SER A 114 -11.39 17.40 -22.61
N ASP A 115 -10.18 16.93 -22.88
CA ASP A 115 -8.92 17.45 -22.32
C ASP A 115 -8.95 17.48 -20.77
N VAL A 116 -9.27 16.35 -20.15
CA VAL A 116 -9.37 16.19 -18.68
C VAL A 116 -8.18 15.34 -18.19
N CYS A 117 -7.60 15.74 -17.08
CA CYS A 117 -6.52 14.99 -16.42
C CYS A 117 -7.11 13.87 -15.55
N LEU A 118 -6.65 12.63 -15.73
CA LEU A 118 -7.04 11.49 -14.89
C LEU A 118 -5.91 11.11 -13.93
N ILE A 119 -6.25 10.83 -12.68
CA ILE A 119 -5.34 10.27 -11.68
C ILE A 119 -5.95 8.97 -11.16
N PRO A 120 -5.39 7.78 -11.49
CA PRO A 120 -5.86 6.52 -10.94
C PRO A 120 -5.66 6.46 -9.43
N PHE A 121 -6.66 5.98 -8.71
CA PHE A 121 -6.63 5.83 -7.26
C PHE A 121 -6.90 4.37 -6.86
N GLY A 122 -6.05 3.82 -5.99
CA GLY A 122 -6.24 2.52 -5.35
C GLY A 122 -6.45 2.68 -3.85
N GLY A 123 -5.48 2.25 -3.03
CA GLY A 123 -5.55 2.37 -1.58
C GLY A 123 -5.04 3.69 -0.99
N GLY A 124 -4.50 4.59 -1.80
CA GLY A 124 -3.94 5.85 -1.31
C GLY A 124 -2.68 5.69 -0.44
N THR A 125 -1.94 4.60 -0.58
CA THR A 125 -0.81 4.26 0.31
C THR A 125 0.58 4.60 -0.24
N ASN A 126 0.65 5.22 -1.43
CA ASN A 126 1.93 5.62 -2.01
C ASN A 126 2.59 6.74 -1.18
N VAL A 127 3.93 6.73 -1.17
CA VAL A 127 4.77 7.74 -0.50
C VAL A 127 5.60 8.56 -1.50
N SER A 128 5.38 8.33 -2.80
CA SER A 128 6.09 8.98 -3.90
C SER A 128 5.45 10.31 -4.34
N GLY A 129 4.25 10.61 -3.83
CA GLY A 129 3.46 11.75 -4.28
C GLY A 129 2.70 11.52 -5.60
N ALA A 130 2.56 10.27 -6.04
CA ALA A 130 1.88 9.91 -7.31
C ALA A 130 0.42 10.39 -7.39
N LEU A 131 -0.24 10.62 -6.25
CA LEU A 131 -1.61 11.14 -6.17
C LEU A 131 -1.67 12.66 -5.94
N ALA A 132 -0.52 13.32 -5.76
CA ALA A 132 -0.49 14.76 -5.55
C ALA A 132 -0.98 15.50 -6.80
N CYS A 133 -1.94 16.41 -6.61
CA CYS A 133 -2.45 17.22 -7.70
C CYS A 133 -1.45 18.32 -8.05
N PRO A 134 -0.95 18.41 -9.31
CA PRO A 134 -0.05 19.48 -9.71
C PRO A 134 -0.71 20.85 -9.54
N THR A 135 -0.01 21.79 -8.92
CA THR A 135 -0.57 23.12 -8.60
C THR A 135 -0.77 24.01 -9.81
N ASP A 136 -0.08 23.72 -10.89
CA ASP A 136 -0.12 24.41 -12.20
C ASP A 136 -1.04 23.72 -13.21
N GLU A 137 -1.68 22.60 -12.85
CA GLU A 137 -2.66 21.96 -13.73
C GLU A 137 -3.96 22.75 -13.78
N MET A 138 -4.22 23.32 -14.96
CA MET A 138 -5.40 24.17 -15.22
C MET A 138 -6.63 23.38 -15.68
N ARG A 139 -6.44 22.15 -16.14
CA ARG A 139 -7.54 21.27 -16.55
C ARG A 139 -8.28 20.72 -15.32
N MET A 140 -9.49 20.25 -15.55
CA MET A 140 -10.18 19.42 -14.56
C MET A 140 -9.35 18.18 -14.23
N ILE A 141 -9.14 17.92 -12.94
CA ILE A 141 -8.49 16.71 -12.44
C ILE A 141 -9.56 15.76 -11.90
N VAL A 142 -9.61 14.56 -12.45
CA VAL A 142 -10.54 13.50 -12.04
C VAL A 142 -9.77 12.35 -11.43
N SER A 143 -10.10 12.01 -10.18
CA SER A 143 -9.61 10.78 -9.56
C SER A 143 -10.48 9.60 -10.01
N VAL A 144 -9.84 8.52 -10.45
CA VAL A 144 -10.52 7.28 -10.86
C VAL A 144 -10.29 6.22 -9.79
N ASP A 145 -11.27 6.05 -8.90
CA ASP A 145 -11.19 5.11 -7.78
C ASP A 145 -11.52 3.68 -8.23
N MET A 146 -10.49 2.86 -8.30
CA MET A 146 -10.59 1.49 -8.79
C MET A 146 -11.15 0.48 -7.78
N ARG A 147 -11.36 0.86 -6.51
CA ARG A 147 -11.66 -0.08 -5.41
C ARG A 147 -12.99 -0.84 -5.55
N ARG A 148 -13.91 -0.41 -6.43
CA ARG A 148 -15.11 -1.17 -6.76
C ARG A 148 -14.84 -2.34 -7.71
N MET A 149 -13.70 -2.35 -8.40
CA MET A 149 -13.22 -3.46 -9.22
C MET A 149 -12.33 -4.38 -8.37
N ASN A 150 -12.95 -5.21 -7.54
CA ASN A 150 -12.28 -5.95 -6.46
C ASN A 150 -12.58 -7.46 -6.45
N ARG A 151 -12.82 -8.06 -7.61
CA ARG A 151 -13.20 -9.47 -7.73
C ARG A 151 -12.05 -10.35 -8.24
N ILE A 152 -12.01 -11.58 -7.79
CA ILE A 152 -11.27 -12.65 -8.43
C ILE A 152 -12.15 -13.17 -9.58
N LEU A 153 -11.70 -12.92 -10.82
CA LEU A 153 -12.49 -13.24 -12.03
C LEU A 153 -12.47 -14.74 -12.35
N TRP A 154 -11.29 -15.35 -12.19
CA TRP A 154 -11.13 -16.80 -12.32
C TRP A 154 -9.88 -17.29 -11.60
N VAL A 155 -9.86 -18.59 -11.28
CA VAL A 155 -8.71 -19.33 -10.75
C VAL A 155 -8.48 -20.55 -11.60
N ASP A 156 -7.26 -20.73 -12.09
CA ASP A 156 -6.79 -21.92 -12.77
C ASP A 156 -5.88 -22.71 -11.81
N GLU A 157 -6.48 -23.69 -11.16
CA GLU A 157 -5.78 -24.52 -10.16
C GLU A 157 -4.69 -25.38 -10.77
N ALA A 158 -4.88 -25.85 -12.04
CA ALA A 158 -3.92 -26.70 -12.71
C ALA A 158 -2.61 -25.97 -13.03
N ASN A 159 -2.71 -24.70 -13.41
CA ASN A 159 -1.56 -23.85 -13.73
C ASN A 159 -1.17 -22.91 -12.57
N GLN A 160 -1.91 -22.95 -11.46
CA GLN A 160 -1.73 -22.07 -10.29
C GLN A 160 -1.71 -20.59 -10.68
N LEU A 161 -2.76 -20.16 -11.39
CA LEU A 161 -2.95 -18.79 -11.85
C LEU A 161 -4.30 -18.24 -11.38
N ALA A 162 -4.37 -16.94 -11.18
CA ALA A 162 -5.63 -16.25 -10.95
C ALA A 162 -5.67 -14.92 -11.71
N CYS A 163 -6.83 -14.62 -12.30
CA CYS A 163 -7.11 -13.31 -12.87
C CYS A 163 -7.90 -12.49 -11.86
N ILE A 164 -7.40 -11.32 -11.52
CA ILE A 164 -7.88 -10.54 -10.40
C ILE A 164 -8.02 -9.08 -10.82
N GLU A 165 -9.11 -8.42 -10.44
CA GLU A 165 -9.35 -7.00 -10.69
C GLU A 165 -8.38 -6.12 -9.88
N ALA A 166 -7.93 -5.04 -10.48
CA ALA A 166 -6.84 -4.20 -9.98
C ALA A 166 -7.17 -3.40 -8.69
N GLY A 167 -8.45 -3.19 -8.42
CA GLY A 167 -8.91 -2.43 -7.24
C GLY A 167 -9.06 -3.25 -5.96
N ILE A 168 -8.82 -4.55 -6.00
CA ILE A 168 -8.89 -5.41 -4.81
C ILE A 168 -7.75 -5.04 -3.83
N SER A 169 -8.07 -4.91 -2.55
CA SER A 169 -7.03 -4.74 -1.52
C SER A 169 -6.29 -6.06 -1.28
N GLY A 170 -5.03 -5.98 -0.87
CA GLY A 170 -4.24 -7.16 -0.58
C GLY A 170 -4.87 -8.05 0.48
N LYS A 171 -5.41 -7.46 1.54
CA LYS A 171 -6.12 -8.19 2.58
C LYS A 171 -7.32 -8.97 2.04
N GLN A 172 -8.17 -8.32 1.23
CA GLN A 172 -9.33 -8.99 0.66
C GLN A 172 -8.90 -10.11 -0.29
N MET A 173 -7.91 -9.84 -1.14
CA MET A 173 -7.39 -10.84 -2.08
C MET A 173 -6.83 -12.09 -1.37
N GLU A 174 -6.05 -11.91 -0.31
CA GLU A 174 -5.50 -13.02 0.48
C GLU A 174 -6.59 -13.80 1.23
N LEU A 175 -7.67 -13.13 1.68
CA LEU A 175 -8.83 -13.80 2.28
C LEU A 175 -9.57 -14.66 1.23
N ASP A 176 -9.92 -14.07 0.08
CA ASP A 176 -10.71 -14.74 -0.97
C ASP A 176 -9.94 -15.90 -1.62
N LEU A 177 -8.62 -15.78 -1.79
CA LEU A 177 -7.76 -16.88 -2.23
C LEU A 177 -7.59 -17.93 -1.14
N GLY A 178 -7.45 -17.50 0.11
CA GLY A 178 -7.30 -18.37 1.27
C GLY A 178 -8.47 -19.33 1.47
N GLU A 179 -9.71 -18.87 1.23
CA GLU A 179 -10.91 -19.70 1.24
C GLU A 179 -10.87 -20.82 0.17
N ARG A 180 -10.08 -20.61 -0.88
CA ARG A 180 -9.86 -21.58 -1.97
C ARG A 180 -8.59 -22.42 -1.77
N GLY A 181 -7.86 -22.23 -0.66
CA GLY A 181 -6.61 -22.93 -0.35
C GLY A 181 -5.36 -22.35 -1.01
N TYR A 182 -5.41 -21.09 -1.47
CA TYR A 182 -4.31 -20.44 -2.19
C TYR A 182 -3.86 -19.13 -1.52
N THR A 183 -2.71 -18.64 -1.92
CA THR A 183 -2.13 -17.33 -1.56
C THR A 183 -1.31 -16.81 -2.74
N THR A 184 -1.20 -15.50 -2.89
CA THR A 184 -0.21 -14.90 -3.80
C THR A 184 1.18 -14.89 -3.17
N GLY A 185 1.25 -14.93 -1.85
CA GLY A 185 2.48 -14.77 -1.09
C GLY A 185 3.07 -13.36 -1.13
N HIS A 186 2.50 -12.43 -1.89
CA HIS A 186 2.93 -11.04 -1.90
C HIS A 186 2.43 -10.33 -0.62
N ASP A 187 3.35 -9.68 0.09
CA ASP A 187 3.07 -9.09 1.40
C ASP A 187 3.76 -7.72 1.50
N PRO A 188 3.26 -6.72 0.76
CA PRO A 188 3.81 -5.38 0.81
C PRO A 188 3.31 -4.62 2.04
N ASP A 189 3.92 -3.49 2.34
CA ASP A 189 3.45 -2.59 3.39
C ASP A 189 2.01 -2.12 3.10
N SER A 190 1.25 -1.84 4.16
CA SER A 190 -0.15 -1.39 4.08
C SER A 190 -1.07 -2.34 3.30
N ILE A 191 -0.87 -3.66 3.41
CA ILE A 191 -1.63 -4.69 2.69
C ILE A 191 -3.15 -4.59 2.90
N GLU A 192 -3.59 -4.00 4.01
CA GLU A 192 -5.00 -3.78 4.33
C GLU A 192 -5.67 -2.78 3.37
N PHE A 193 -4.92 -1.84 2.84
CA PHE A 193 -5.41 -0.73 2.02
C PHE A 193 -4.88 -0.76 0.59
N SER A 194 -3.59 -1.10 0.42
CA SER A 194 -2.95 -1.10 -0.89
C SER A 194 -3.62 -2.12 -1.82
N THR A 195 -3.72 -1.76 -3.10
CA THR A 195 -4.44 -2.54 -4.11
C THR A 195 -3.50 -3.17 -5.12
N LEU A 196 -3.95 -4.24 -5.78
CA LEU A 196 -3.18 -4.93 -6.82
C LEU A 196 -2.68 -3.97 -7.91
N GLY A 197 -3.56 -3.10 -8.42
CA GLY A 197 -3.18 -2.09 -9.43
C GLY A 197 -2.14 -1.11 -8.90
N GLY A 198 -2.26 -0.72 -7.64
CA GLY A 198 -1.26 0.10 -6.95
C GLY A 198 0.09 -0.60 -6.83
N TRP A 199 0.12 -1.89 -6.49
CA TRP A 199 1.36 -2.66 -6.40
C TRP A 199 2.10 -2.73 -7.74
N ILE A 200 1.38 -3.01 -8.82
CA ILE A 200 1.97 -3.02 -10.17
C ILE A 200 2.49 -1.61 -10.53
N SER A 201 1.65 -0.59 -10.32
CA SER A 201 1.99 0.80 -10.67
C SER A 201 3.18 1.35 -9.89
N THR A 202 3.41 0.91 -8.67
CA THR A 202 4.55 1.36 -7.84
C THR A 202 5.72 0.37 -7.81
N ASN A 203 5.63 -0.72 -8.57
CA ASN A 203 6.63 -1.80 -8.57
C ASN A 203 6.93 -2.30 -7.15
N ALA A 204 5.87 -2.66 -6.41
CA ALA A 204 5.92 -2.92 -4.98
C ALA A 204 6.75 -4.15 -4.61
N SER A 205 7.63 -4.01 -3.64
CA SER A 205 8.33 -5.13 -3.01
C SER A 205 7.52 -5.70 -1.85
N GLY A 206 7.57 -7.01 -1.65
CA GLY A 206 6.89 -7.70 -0.55
C GLY A 206 7.84 -8.25 0.50
N MET A 207 7.36 -8.35 1.73
CA MET A 207 8.11 -8.92 2.87
C MET A 207 8.53 -10.38 2.64
N LYS A 208 7.75 -11.16 1.88
CA LYS A 208 7.99 -12.57 1.59
C LYS A 208 8.70 -12.83 0.25
N LYS A 209 9.38 -11.81 -0.27
CA LYS A 209 10.06 -11.87 -1.58
C LYS A 209 11.11 -12.97 -1.70
N ASN A 210 11.69 -13.43 -0.61
CA ASN A 210 12.68 -14.51 -0.65
C ASN A 210 12.10 -15.83 -1.20
N ARG A 211 10.78 -16.04 -1.01
CA ARG A 211 10.08 -17.24 -1.47
C ARG A 211 9.25 -16.98 -2.71
N TYR A 212 8.54 -15.86 -2.78
CA TYR A 212 7.52 -15.63 -3.79
C TYR A 212 7.93 -14.63 -4.87
N GLY A 213 9.01 -13.87 -4.65
CA GLY A 213 9.42 -12.77 -5.53
C GLY A 213 8.72 -11.45 -5.19
N ASN A 214 9.04 -10.43 -5.95
CA ASN A 214 8.35 -9.14 -5.95
C ASN A 214 7.16 -9.15 -6.92
N ILE A 215 6.46 -8.03 -7.04
CA ILE A 215 5.26 -7.96 -7.89
C ILE A 215 5.57 -8.28 -9.36
N GLU A 216 6.72 -7.86 -9.87
CA GLU A 216 7.18 -8.14 -11.24
C GLU A 216 7.50 -9.62 -11.50
N ASP A 217 7.76 -10.40 -10.46
CA ASP A 217 8.00 -11.85 -10.54
C ASP A 217 6.69 -12.65 -10.45
N ILE A 218 5.67 -12.07 -9.82
CA ILE A 218 4.39 -12.71 -9.51
C ILE A 218 3.36 -12.47 -10.62
N VAL A 219 3.30 -11.24 -11.15
CA VAL A 219 2.36 -10.86 -12.20
C VAL A 219 2.88 -11.35 -13.55
N LEU A 220 2.05 -12.09 -14.27
CA LEU A 220 2.35 -12.58 -15.63
C LEU A 220 1.83 -11.64 -16.70
N GLU A 221 0.68 -11.03 -16.45
CA GLU A 221 -0.01 -10.17 -17.37
C GLU A 221 -0.83 -9.13 -16.62
N ALA A 222 -0.95 -7.94 -17.17
CA ALA A 222 -1.90 -6.93 -16.70
C ALA A 222 -2.53 -6.20 -17.90
N THR A 223 -3.80 -5.84 -17.77
CA THR A 223 -4.51 -5.04 -18.76
C THR A 223 -4.43 -3.57 -18.36
N LEU A 224 -3.91 -2.75 -19.27
CA LEU A 224 -3.83 -1.30 -19.14
C LEU A 224 -4.77 -0.65 -20.14
N VAL A 225 -5.70 0.17 -19.68
CA VAL A 225 -6.58 0.99 -20.53
C VAL A 225 -5.92 2.35 -20.75
N THR A 226 -5.70 2.72 -22.01
CA THR A 226 -5.07 3.98 -22.42
C THR A 226 -5.95 4.73 -23.41
N PRO A 227 -5.72 6.04 -23.64
CA PRO A 227 -6.41 6.80 -24.70
C PRO A 227 -6.20 6.24 -26.11
N GLY A 228 -5.09 5.56 -26.34
CA GLY A 228 -4.76 4.94 -27.64
C GLY A 228 -5.28 3.52 -27.84
N GLY A 229 -5.95 2.95 -26.82
CA GLY A 229 -6.44 1.57 -26.78
C GLY A 229 -5.84 0.77 -25.64
N ASP A 230 -6.28 -0.47 -25.50
CA ASP A 230 -5.83 -1.33 -24.42
C ASP A 230 -4.47 -1.95 -24.74
N VAL A 231 -3.61 -1.99 -23.73
CA VAL A 231 -2.36 -2.74 -23.76
C VAL A 231 -2.55 -3.99 -22.92
N GLU A 232 -2.57 -5.13 -23.56
CA GLU A 232 -2.69 -6.44 -22.92
C GLU A 232 -1.87 -7.49 -23.66
N THR A 233 -1.43 -8.51 -22.98
CA THR A 233 -0.79 -9.66 -23.58
C THR A 233 -1.84 -10.71 -23.87
N LYS A 234 -2.00 -11.12 -25.13
CA LYS A 234 -3.06 -12.07 -25.52
C LYS A 234 -2.77 -13.53 -25.15
N SER A 235 -1.60 -13.82 -24.65
CA SER A 235 -1.17 -15.18 -24.33
C SER A 235 -0.64 -15.22 -22.91
N VAL A 236 -1.42 -15.80 -22.01
CA VAL A 236 -1.01 -16.04 -20.62
C VAL A 236 -0.04 -17.21 -20.61
N THR A 237 1.23 -16.91 -20.64
CA THR A 237 2.31 -17.89 -20.48
C THR A 237 3.25 -17.46 -19.39
N PRO A 238 3.81 -18.40 -18.59
CA PRO A 238 4.77 -18.03 -17.53
C PRO A 238 6.00 -17.28 -18.04
N ARG A 239 6.29 -17.43 -19.35
CA ARG A 239 7.38 -16.73 -20.02
C ARG A 239 7.10 -16.63 -21.52
N ASN A 240 7.33 -15.44 -22.07
CA ASN A 240 7.30 -15.18 -23.50
C ASN A 240 8.67 -14.65 -23.95
N SER A 241 9.22 -15.22 -25.02
CA SER A 241 10.52 -14.84 -25.60
C SER A 241 10.39 -14.06 -26.90
N THR A 242 9.18 -13.64 -27.28
CA THR A 242 8.89 -12.96 -28.54
C THR A 242 8.70 -11.46 -28.35
N GLY A 243 9.51 -10.66 -29.05
CA GLY A 243 9.36 -9.22 -29.14
C GLY A 243 9.60 -8.44 -27.85
N VAL A 244 9.16 -7.19 -27.85
CA VAL A 244 9.17 -6.31 -26.69
C VAL A 244 8.10 -6.78 -25.70
N GLN A 245 8.42 -6.77 -24.42
CA GLN A 245 7.49 -7.10 -23.34
C GLN A 245 6.76 -5.83 -22.87
N PRO A 246 5.56 -5.51 -23.38
CA PRO A 246 4.88 -4.27 -23.00
C PRO A 246 4.53 -4.24 -21.51
N GLY A 247 4.33 -5.40 -20.89
CA GLY A 247 4.09 -5.52 -19.46
C GLY A 247 5.18 -4.91 -18.59
N SER A 248 6.43 -4.85 -19.04
CA SER A 248 7.52 -4.23 -18.30
C SER A 248 7.37 -2.71 -18.13
N LEU A 249 6.58 -2.04 -18.96
CA LEU A 249 6.28 -0.62 -18.85
C LEU A 249 5.25 -0.31 -17.75
N LEU A 250 4.54 -1.32 -17.26
CA LEU A 250 3.49 -1.14 -16.25
C LEU A 250 4.06 -1.00 -14.85
N PHE A 251 5.18 -1.70 -14.58
CA PHE A 251 5.81 -1.68 -13.28
C PHE A 251 6.51 -0.34 -13.03
N GLY A 252 6.08 0.37 -11.98
CA GLY A 252 6.59 1.69 -11.67
C GLY A 252 6.02 2.82 -12.55
N SER A 253 4.93 2.57 -13.30
CA SER A 253 4.28 3.55 -14.17
C SER A 253 3.53 4.64 -13.41
N GLU A 254 3.10 4.38 -12.19
CA GLU A 254 2.35 5.28 -11.29
C GLU A 254 1.18 6.02 -11.99
N GLY A 255 0.51 5.34 -12.92
CA GLY A 255 -0.65 5.87 -13.64
C GLY A 255 -0.33 6.75 -14.85
N ASN A 256 0.95 6.97 -15.18
CA ASN A 256 1.34 7.87 -16.29
C ASN A 256 0.97 7.36 -17.68
N TYR A 257 0.79 6.05 -17.86
CA TYR A 257 0.51 5.48 -19.18
C TYR A 257 -0.95 5.07 -19.35
N GLY A 258 -1.71 4.99 -18.26
CA GLY A 258 -3.12 4.56 -18.29
C GLY A 258 -3.56 3.98 -16.96
N ILE A 259 -4.67 3.26 -16.99
CA ILE A 259 -5.32 2.68 -15.81
C ILE A 259 -5.27 1.16 -15.88
N ILE A 260 -4.65 0.52 -14.89
CA ILE A 260 -4.61 -0.94 -14.77
C ILE A 260 -5.97 -1.42 -14.26
N THR A 261 -6.59 -2.37 -14.99
CA THR A 261 -7.95 -2.85 -14.67
C THR A 261 -7.97 -4.25 -14.06
N LYS A 262 -7.06 -5.11 -14.47
CA LYS A 262 -6.92 -6.49 -13.96
C LYS A 262 -5.51 -7.02 -14.21
N ALA A 263 -5.14 -8.06 -13.51
CA ALA A 263 -3.89 -8.79 -13.74
C ALA A 263 -4.07 -10.30 -13.61
N VAL A 264 -3.23 -11.06 -14.30
CA VAL A 264 -3.06 -12.50 -14.11
C VAL A 264 -1.81 -12.70 -13.25
N MET A 265 -1.98 -13.40 -12.13
CA MET A 265 -0.96 -13.60 -11.12
C MET A 265 -0.69 -15.07 -10.89
N LYS A 266 0.53 -15.40 -10.52
CA LYS A 266 0.87 -16.70 -9.91
C LYS A 266 0.23 -16.79 -8.52
N ILE A 267 -0.36 -17.93 -8.22
CA ILE A 267 -0.84 -18.28 -6.89
C ILE A 267 -0.14 -19.56 -6.42
N HIS A 268 -0.11 -19.77 -5.13
CA HIS A 268 0.55 -20.91 -4.50
C HIS A 268 -0.40 -21.57 -3.52
N PRO A 269 -0.34 -22.91 -3.32
CA PRO A 269 -1.06 -23.54 -2.23
C PRO A 269 -0.70 -22.89 -0.90
N LEU A 270 -1.68 -22.77 0.00
CA LEU A 270 -1.42 -22.30 1.36
C LEU A 270 -0.39 -23.21 2.04
N PRO A 271 0.57 -22.63 2.77
CA PRO A 271 1.52 -23.44 3.53
C PRO A 271 0.78 -24.21 4.66
N GLU A 272 1.08 -25.48 4.80
CA GLU A 272 0.53 -26.31 5.87
C GLU A 272 0.93 -25.81 7.27
N VAL A 273 2.13 -25.24 7.39
CA VAL A 273 2.66 -24.69 8.64
C VAL A 273 3.20 -23.27 8.36
N ARG A 274 2.84 -22.34 9.23
CA ARG A 274 3.36 -20.98 9.24
C ARG A 274 3.84 -20.66 10.65
N GLU A 275 5.14 -20.45 10.78
CA GLU A 275 5.79 -20.12 12.04
C GLU A 275 6.50 -18.77 11.93
N TYR A 276 6.55 -18.06 13.04
CA TYR A 276 7.22 -16.79 13.17
C TYR A 276 8.24 -16.86 14.29
N GLY A 277 9.41 -16.30 14.06
CA GLY A 277 10.47 -16.24 15.05
C GLY A 277 11.09 -14.85 15.17
N ALA A 278 11.78 -14.62 16.27
CA ALA A 278 12.60 -13.44 16.46
C ALA A 278 13.95 -13.83 17.06
N LEU A 279 15.01 -13.31 16.49
CA LEU A 279 16.37 -13.46 16.97
C LEU A 279 16.87 -12.11 17.47
N VAL A 280 17.56 -12.10 18.61
CA VAL A 280 18.14 -10.90 19.18
C VAL A 280 19.64 -10.99 19.13
N PHE A 281 20.28 -9.94 18.68
CA PHE A 281 21.74 -9.83 18.57
C PHE A 281 22.27 -8.72 19.47
N PRO A 282 23.52 -8.85 19.97
CA PRO A 282 24.13 -7.84 20.85
C PRO A 282 24.41 -6.50 20.14
N ASP A 283 24.57 -6.54 18.82
CA ASP A 283 24.81 -5.37 17.98
C ASP A 283 24.37 -5.64 16.53
N PHE A 284 24.37 -4.60 15.71
CA PHE A 284 23.91 -4.65 14.31
C PHE A 284 24.84 -5.50 13.44
N GLU A 285 26.15 -5.44 13.65
CA GLU A 285 27.17 -6.19 12.89
C GLU A 285 26.95 -7.70 13.02
N ARG A 286 26.67 -8.19 14.22
CA ARG A 286 26.33 -9.61 14.47
C ARG A 286 25.05 -10.03 13.76
N GLY A 287 24.05 -9.13 13.72
CA GLY A 287 22.83 -9.36 12.93
C GLY A 287 23.12 -9.47 11.44
N VAL A 288 23.94 -8.57 10.90
CA VAL A 288 24.35 -8.60 9.48
C VAL A 288 25.15 -9.88 9.16
N ASP A 289 26.09 -10.28 10.03
CA ASP A 289 26.88 -11.51 9.80
C ASP A 289 25.98 -12.76 9.82
N PHE A 290 24.98 -12.80 10.68
CA PHE A 290 23.96 -13.85 10.67
C PHE A 290 23.20 -13.88 9.34
N LEU A 291 22.72 -12.75 8.83
CA LEU A 291 22.02 -12.68 7.55
C LEU A 291 22.89 -13.14 6.38
N LYS A 292 24.19 -12.77 6.38
CA LYS A 292 25.15 -13.24 5.38
C LYS A 292 25.32 -14.76 5.44
N ALA A 293 25.45 -15.32 6.63
CA ALA A 293 25.58 -16.77 6.83
C ALA A 293 24.31 -17.49 6.37
N LEU A 294 23.14 -16.98 6.74
CA LEU A 294 21.85 -17.54 6.33
C LEU A 294 21.69 -17.51 4.80
N ARG A 295 22.05 -16.39 4.15
CA ARG A 295 22.01 -16.29 2.68
C ARG A 295 22.90 -17.33 2.01
N ARG A 296 24.08 -17.59 2.57
CA ARG A 296 25.04 -18.58 2.05
C ARG A 296 24.60 -20.04 2.28
N SER A 297 23.77 -20.30 3.28
CA SER A 297 23.26 -21.65 3.56
C SER A 297 22.33 -22.18 2.47
N GLY A 298 21.77 -21.30 1.63
CA GLY A 298 20.77 -21.66 0.61
C GLY A 298 19.37 -21.89 1.16
N THR A 299 19.18 -21.89 2.48
CA THR A 299 17.87 -22.05 3.13
C THR A 299 17.43 -20.70 3.67
N LEU A 300 16.52 -20.05 2.95
CA LEU A 300 15.97 -18.75 3.37
C LEU A 300 14.52 -18.90 3.85
N PRO A 301 14.16 -18.25 4.96
CA PRO A 301 12.75 -18.11 5.32
C PRO A 301 12.02 -17.25 4.29
N ALA A 302 10.71 -17.34 4.24
CA ALA A 302 9.90 -16.54 3.31
C ALA A 302 10.13 -15.05 3.53
N SER A 303 10.22 -14.63 4.78
CA SER A 303 10.54 -13.27 5.20
C SER A 303 11.68 -13.27 6.20
N ILE A 304 12.57 -12.30 6.12
CA ILE A 304 13.55 -11.99 7.16
C ILE A 304 13.90 -10.51 7.13
N ARG A 305 13.86 -9.87 8.30
CA ARG A 305 14.17 -8.45 8.45
C ARG A 305 15.05 -8.23 9.68
N LEU A 306 16.15 -7.56 9.50
CA LEU A 306 16.98 -7.05 10.60
C LEU A 306 16.61 -5.57 10.81
N VAL A 307 16.25 -5.22 12.02
CA VAL A 307 15.94 -3.84 12.43
C VAL A 307 17.08 -3.29 13.28
N ASN A 308 17.33 -2.00 13.18
CA ASN A 308 18.33 -1.33 14.04
C ASN A 308 17.82 -1.16 15.48
N ASN A 309 18.68 -0.63 16.37
CA ASN A 309 18.32 -0.46 17.77
C ASN A 309 17.13 0.49 17.97
N LEU A 310 17.08 1.60 17.24
CA LEU A 310 15.99 2.58 17.34
C LEU A 310 14.64 1.99 16.91
N GLU A 311 14.61 1.32 15.76
CA GLU A 311 13.40 0.60 15.27
C GLU A 311 12.99 -0.50 16.25
N PHE A 312 13.96 -1.25 16.78
CA PHE A 312 13.68 -2.29 17.78
C PHE A 312 13.03 -1.70 19.04
N ARG A 313 13.57 -0.62 19.59
CA ARG A 313 13.04 0.09 20.78
C ARG A 313 11.67 0.69 20.51
N MET A 314 11.47 1.30 19.34
CA MET A 314 10.16 1.79 18.91
C MET A 314 9.13 0.66 18.84
N GLY A 315 9.49 -0.47 18.22
CA GLY A 315 8.62 -1.65 18.17
C GLY A 315 8.27 -2.20 19.56
N GLN A 316 9.19 -2.09 20.56
CA GLN A 316 8.86 -2.46 21.94
C GLN A 316 7.90 -1.44 22.59
N ALA A 317 8.09 -0.13 22.33
CA ALA A 317 7.24 0.93 22.87
C ALA A 317 5.80 0.86 22.35
N LEU A 318 5.60 0.37 21.12
CA LEU A 318 4.28 0.17 20.50
C LEU A 318 3.56 -1.10 20.96
N LYS A 319 4.24 -2.04 21.62
CA LYS A 319 3.61 -3.29 22.07
C LYS A 319 2.55 -3.02 23.14
N PRO A 320 1.40 -3.73 23.07
CA PRO A 320 0.44 -3.75 24.17
C PRO A 320 1.12 -4.17 25.48
N ALA A 321 0.62 -3.67 26.62
CA ALA A 321 1.13 -4.09 27.92
C ALA A 321 0.89 -5.60 28.10
N ALA A 322 1.95 -6.36 28.41
CA ALA A 322 1.87 -7.80 28.65
C ALA A 322 0.90 -8.11 29.79
N GLN A 323 0.04 -9.10 29.62
CA GLN A 323 -0.95 -9.53 30.62
C GLN A 323 -0.69 -10.98 31.07
N GLY A 324 -1.06 -11.30 32.33
CA GLY A 324 -1.03 -12.68 32.84
C GLY A 324 0.34 -13.36 32.70
N GLY A 325 0.36 -14.56 32.10
CA GLY A 325 1.56 -15.38 31.91
C GLY A 325 2.61 -14.74 30.99
N GLU A 326 2.22 -13.84 30.13
CA GLU A 326 3.15 -13.10 29.25
C GLU A 326 4.07 -12.16 30.06
N LYS A 327 3.58 -11.60 31.19
CA LYS A 327 4.41 -10.80 32.10
C LYS A 327 5.57 -11.61 32.67
N VAL A 328 5.32 -12.87 33.04
CA VAL A 328 6.35 -13.75 33.56
C VAL A 328 7.36 -14.11 32.48
N LYS A 329 6.89 -14.47 31.30
CA LYS A 329 7.74 -14.77 30.14
C LYS A 329 8.61 -13.56 29.76
N SER A 330 8.04 -12.37 29.72
CA SER A 330 8.76 -11.11 29.46
C SER A 330 9.85 -10.82 30.49
N LYS A 331 9.57 -11.02 31.80
CA LYS A 331 10.56 -10.85 32.87
C LYS A 331 11.70 -11.86 32.75
N ILE A 332 11.42 -13.12 32.42
CA ILE A 332 12.44 -14.16 32.22
C ILE A 332 13.32 -13.79 31.00
N GLN A 333 12.72 -13.37 29.91
CA GLN A 333 13.47 -12.94 28.72
C GLN A 333 14.35 -11.73 29.02
N HIS A 334 13.84 -10.72 29.73
CA HIS A 334 14.59 -9.55 30.15
C HIS A 334 15.77 -9.96 31.04
N PHE A 335 15.57 -10.81 32.05
CA PHE A 335 16.63 -11.33 32.90
C PHE A 335 17.69 -12.08 32.10
N ALA A 336 17.27 -12.97 31.18
CA ALA A 336 18.20 -13.73 30.34
C ALA A 336 19.05 -12.84 29.44
N LEU A 337 18.48 -11.81 28.83
CA LEU A 337 19.19 -10.91 27.91
C LEU A 337 20.13 -9.97 28.67
N PHE A 338 19.67 -9.31 29.70
CA PHE A 338 20.41 -8.21 30.34
C PHE A 338 21.28 -8.67 31.52
N THR A 339 20.87 -9.70 32.26
CA THR A 339 21.62 -10.18 33.41
C THR A 339 22.57 -11.32 33.03
N VAL A 340 22.07 -12.31 32.28
CA VAL A 340 22.88 -13.50 31.93
C VAL A 340 23.74 -13.23 30.71
N LYS A 341 23.15 -12.73 29.61
CA LYS A 341 23.87 -12.47 28.35
C LYS A 341 24.56 -11.12 28.32
N LYS A 342 24.25 -10.22 29.28
CA LYS A 342 24.83 -8.87 29.39
C LYS A 342 24.71 -8.06 28.11
N PHE A 343 23.59 -8.18 27.41
CA PHE A 343 23.33 -7.35 26.25
C PHE A 343 23.14 -5.90 26.68
N ASP A 344 23.72 -5.00 25.88
CA ASP A 344 23.52 -3.58 26.03
C ASP A 344 22.21 -3.15 25.35
N VAL A 345 21.30 -2.54 26.12
CA VAL A 345 20.00 -2.11 25.63
C VAL A 345 20.09 -1.09 24.48
N ASP A 346 21.16 -0.28 24.47
CA ASP A 346 21.37 0.77 23.47
C ASP A 346 22.04 0.28 22.19
N ARG A 347 22.51 -0.99 22.18
CA ARG A 347 23.18 -1.60 21.02
C ARG A 347 22.46 -2.79 20.45
N MET A 348 21.65 -3.50 21.26
CA MET A 348 20.97 -4.71 20.82
C MET A 348 19.99 -4.44 19.68
N VAL A 349 19.86 -5.43 18.80
CA VAL A 349 18.98 -5.39 17.64
C VAL A 349 18.23 -6.70 17.50
N ALA A 350 17.19 -6.73 16.69
CA ALA A 350 16.43 -7.93 16.44
C ALA A 350 16.28 -8.22 14.95
N SER A 351 16.17 -9.51 14.62
CA SER A 351 15.71 -9.98 13.33
C SER A 351 14.41 -10.73 13.50
N THR A 352 13.42 -10.43 12.69
CA THR A 352 12.17 -11.19 12.56
C THR A 352 12.28 -12.15 11.38
N ILE A 353 11.79 -13.37 11.56
CA ILE A 353 11.84 -14.45 10.56
C ILE A 353 10.42 -14.93 10.31
#